data_9674048f6798ce4592f6c2d6cfd602ab
#
_entry.id   9674048f6798ce4592f6c2d6cfd602ab
#
_cell.length_a   1.000
_cell.length_b   1.000
_cell.length_c   1.000
_cell.angle_alpha   90.00
_cell.angle_beta   90.00
_cell.angle_gamma   90.00
#
_symmetry.space_group_name_H-M   'P 1'
#
loop_
_entity.id
_entity.type
_entity.pdbx_description
1 polymer ?
#
loop_
_entity_poly.entity_id
_entity_poly.type
_entity_poly.pdbx_seq_one_letter_code
_entity_poly.pdbx_strand_id
1 'polypeptide(L)'
;MANNTARKSDTVRHVEIVSRLYANDGSILFDVDNALEVIQSKISIIKNYCYIIHDRDIYEADTEGHKKGELKPQHIHMLLKFQDDQPQHIKNIAQWFEIPQNFISKIKGSWKAACLYQVHYNSPEKYQYNVSDVTSNFDFQAIIDEAHDKAEKHRKRSEVDSYIERILSGDIREYNKTLEIPQMLLVNNQRRIDTAFKIRSEFLQATQKNRQTECIYICGQSGCGKTTLAKKIADSKNMPYFISSGSNDIMDGYSQEPCLIVDDIRPSVLGLSDLLKMLDPLVASSVKSRYKNKYLNCDLVILTTVLDINTFYNNVFSEHDEPIIQLKRRCRTYIRMDKQAIYISLWDKKSMRYSTPVVYQNTILEEYIPKENITSEDVHSHIANLIPFLEPDNEEIIETGSFRLQRATHAETEPFIQSPQNETISDEAFQSLINNKK
;
A
#
# COMPACT_ATOMS: atom_id res chain seq x y z
N MET A 1 -49.56 -44.51 -16.20
CA MET A 1 -48.63 -43.59 -15.50
C MET A 1 -49.01 -42.21 -15.94
N ALA A 2 -49.68 -41.44 -15.11
CA ALA A 2 -50.14 -40.09 -15.43
C ALA A 2 -48.96 -39.12 -15.25
N ASN A 3 -48.55 -38.45 -16.32
CA ASN A 3 -47.58 -37.37 -16.32
C ASN A 3 -48.19 -36.19 -15.57
N ASN A 4 -47.79 -36.02 -14.31
CA ASN A 4 -48.12 -34.87 -13.50
C ASN A 4 -47.17 -33.74 -13.87
N THR A 5 -47.39 -33.06 -15.01
CA THR A 5 -46.79 -31.77 -15.34
C THR A 5 -47.43 -30.74 -14.41
N ALA A 6 -46.71 -30.39 -13.32
CA ALA A 6 -47.08 -29.28 -12.47
C ALA A 6 -47.31 -28.03 -13.35
N ARG A 7 -48.58 -27.57 -13.46
CA ARG A 7 -48.94 -26.31 -14.08
C ARG A 7 -48.16 -25.22 -13.35
N LYS A 8 -47.22 -24.56 -14.03
CA LYS A 8 -46.59 -23.34 -13.56
C LYS A 8 -47.73 -22.36 -13.20
N SER A 9 -47.78 -21.91 -11.97
CA SER A 9 -48.73 -20.92 -11.51
C SER A 9 -48.58 -19.66 -12.38
N ASP A 10 -49.61 -19.29 -13.15
CA ASP A 10 -49.65 -18.08 -13.99
C ASP A 10 -49.78 -16.79 -13.16
N THR A 11 -49.61 -16.89 -11.86
CA THR A 11 -49.60 -15.75 -10.93
C THR A 11 -48.21 -15.14 -10.79
N VAL A 12 -48.16 -13.82 -10.73
CA VAL A 12 -46.94 -13.02 -10.67
C VAL A 12 -47.02 -12.02 -9.54
N ARG A 13 -45.87 -11.74 -8.89
CA ARG A 13 -45.73 -10.72 -7.84
C ARG A 13 -45.30 -9.38 -8.40
N HIS A 14 -44.67 -9.38 -9.55
CA HIS A 14 -44.23 -8.17 -10.25
C HIS A 14 -44.13 -8.45 -11.74
N VAL A 15 -44.51 -7.44 -12.53
CA VAL A 15 -44.54 -7.49 -13.99
C VAL A 15 -43.96 -6.22 -14.58
N GLU A 16 -43.57 -6.36 -15.83
CA GLU A 16 -43.25 -5.27 -16.73
C GLU A 16 -44.30 -5.24 -17.85
N ILE A 17 -44.85 -4.06 -18.13
CA ILE A 17 -45.66 -3.78 -19.30
C ILE A 17 -44.82 -2.98 -20.26
N VAL A 18 -44.71 -3.47 -21.49
CA VAL A 18 -43.98 -2.78 -22.59
C VAL A 18 -44.92 -2.63 -23.77
N SER A 19 -45.15 -1.42 -24.20
CA SER A 19 -46.03 -1.10 -25.35
C SER A 19 -45.52 0.14 -26.07
N ARG A 20 -45.72 0.19 -27.39
CA ARG A 20 -45.67 1.48 -28.09
C ARG A 20 -46.82 2.35 -27.62
N LEU A 21 -46.64 3.66 -27.61
CA LEU A 21 -47.70 4.59 -27.27
C LEU A 21 -48.73 4.69 -28.41
N TYR A 22 -48.24 4.69 -29.65
CA TYR A 22 -49.03 4.86 -30.85
C TYR A 22 -48.78 3.75 -31.88
N ALA A 23 -49.81 3.39 -32.60
CA ALA A 23 -49.71 2.56 -33.81
C ALA A 23 -49.19 3.38 -34.99
N ASN A 24 -48.88 2.67 -36.11
CA ASN A 24 -48.39 3.33 -37.31
C ASN A 24 -49.40 4.27 -37.97
N ASP A 25 -50.70 4.07 -37.70
CA ASP A 25 -51.79 4.90 -38.18
C ASP A 25 -52.11 6.08 -37.23
N GLY A 26 -51.36 6.24 -36.14
CA GLY A 26 -51.51 7.29 -35.14
C GLY A 26 -52.54 6.97 -34.05
N SER A 27 -53.20 5.82 -34.09
CA SER A 27 -54.11 5.39 -33.00
C SER A 27 -53.36 5.07 -31.72
N ILE A 28 -53.97 5.35 -30.56
CA ILE A 28 -53.39 5.10 -29.25
C ILE A 28 -53.36 3.59 -28.98
N LEU A 29 -52.16 3.04 -28.73
CA LEU A 29 -51.98 1.65 -28.30
C LEU A 29 -51.88 1.52 -26.79
N PHE A 30 -51.36 2.53 -26.12
CA PHE A 30 -51.27 2.57 -24.67
C PHE A 30 -51.52 4.00 -24.18
N ASP A 31 -52.62 4.16 -23.45
CA ASP A 31 -52.98 5.42 -22.83
C ASP A 31 -52.42 5.48 -21.41
N VAL A 32 -51.46 6.40 -21.21
CA VAL A 32 -50.74 6.57 -19.93
C VAL A 32 -51.67 7.13 -18.85
N ASP A 33 -52.58 8.07 -19.21
CA ASP A 33 -53.47 8.71 -18.24
C ASP A 33 -54.51 7.67 -17.75
N ASN A 34 -55.10 6.91 -18.65
CA ASN A 34 -55.99 5.81 -18.30
C ASN A 34 -55.26 4.76 -17.45
N ALA A 35 -54.00 4.43 -17.77
CA ALA A 35 -53.23 3.49 -16.97
C ALA A 35 -52.99 3.97 -15.55
N LEU A 36 -52.77 5.27 -15.34
CA LEU A 36 -52.64 5.86 -13.99
C LEU A 36 -53.96 5.81 -13.21
N GLU A 37 -55.10 6.05 -13.85
CA GLU A 37 -56.41 5.88 -13.25
C GLU A 37 -56.65 4.42 -12.80
N VAL A 38 -56.29 3.46 -13.64
CA VAL A 38 -56.35 2.03 -13.30
C VAL A 38 -55.46 1.71 -12.10
N ILE A 39 -54.20 2.19 -12.08
CA ILE A 39 -53.27 2.00 -10.96
C ILE A 39 -53.88 2.58 -9.67
N GLN A 40 -54.45 3.77 -9.74
CA GLN A 40 -55.08 4.42 -8.59
C GLN A 40 -56.28 3.60 -8.08
N SER A 41 -57.09 3.04 -8.98
CA SER A 41 -58.23 2.19 -8.61
C SER A 41 -57.81 0.86 -7.96
N LYS A 42 -56.55 0.42 -8.19
CA LYS A 42 -55.97 -0.82 -7.68
C LYS A 42 -54.87 -0.60 -6.64
N ILE A 43 -54.76 0.58 -6.07
CA ILE A 43 -53.69 0.96 -5.15
C ILE A 43 -53.61 0.07 -3.88
N SER A 44 -54.71 -0.56 -3.49
CA SER A 44 -54.75 -1.54 -2.39
C SER A 44 -54.03 -2.87 -2.74
N ILE A 45 -53.91 -3.16 -4.04
CA ILE A 45 -53.27 -4.39 -4.57
C ILE A 45 -51.88 -4.08 -5.08
N ILE A 46 -51.65 -2.90 -5.68
CA ILE A 46 -50.40 -2.46 -6.24
C ILE A 46 -49.57 -1.77 -5.13
N LYS A 47 -48.49 -2.41 -4.72
CA LYS A 47 -47.58 -1.90 -3.68
C LYS A 47 -46.66 -0.79 -4.19
N ASN A 48 -46.01 -1.04 -5.34
CA ASN A 48 -45.13 -0.08 -5.98
C ASN A 48 -45.33 -0.09 -7.49
N TYR A 49 -45.21 1.07 -8.10
CA TYR A 49 -45.15 1.20 -9.55
C TYR A 49 -44.11 2.26 -9.95
N CYS A 50 -43.55 2.10 -11.12
CA CYS A 50 -42.81 3.14 -11.82
C CYS A 50 -42.95 2.94 -13.33
N TYR A 51 -42.84 4.04 -14.07
CA TYR A 51 -42.81 3.97 -15.53
C TYR A 51 -41.94 5.08 -16.11
N ILE A 52 -41.48 4.84 -17.32
CA ILE A 52 -40.76 5.78 -18.17
C ILE A 52 -41.15 5.59 -19.61
N ILE A 53 -41.08 6.66 -20.40
CA ILE A 53 -41.27 6.61 -21.86
C ILE A 53 -39.87 6.66 -22.49
N HIS A 54 -39.52 5.61 -23.20
CA HIS A 54 -38.28 5.56 -23.98
C HIS A 54 -38.56 6.15 -25.37
N ASP A 55 -37.92 7.28 -25.67
CA ASP A 55 -38.05 8.03 -26.92
C ASP A 55 -36.72 8.11 -27.71
N ARG A 56 -35.63 7.59 -27.15
CA ARG A 56 -34.26 7.64 -27.70
C ARG A 56 -33.60 6.29 -27.88
N ASP A 57 -34.37 5.21 -27.75
CA ASP A 57 -33.88 3.86 -27.99
C ASP A 57 -33.68 3.62 -29.49
N ILE A 58 -32.61 2.91 -29.82
CA ILE A 58 -32.26 2.54 -31.20
C ILE A 58 -32.36 1.03 -31.40
N TYR A 59 -32.50 0.60 -32.66
CA TYR A 59 -32.39 -0.81 -33.01
C TYR A 59 -30.94 -1.25 -32.95
N GLU A 60 -30.65 -2.32 -32.21
CA GLU A 60 -29.28 -2.82 -31.97
C GLU A 60 -28.78 -3.69 -33.14
N ALA A 61 -29.69 -4.21 -33.94
CA ALA A 61 -29.42 -5.04 -35.13
C ALA A 61 -30.42 -4.75 -36.24
N ASP A 62 -30.07 -5.13 -37.47
CA ASP A 62 -31.02 -5.10 -38.58
C ASP A 62 -32.16 -6.08 -38.32
N THR A 63 -33.39 -5.59 -38.46
CA THR A 63 -34.64 -6.37 -38.35
C THR A 63 -35.50 -6.15 -39.59
N GLU A 64 -36.53 -6.94 -39.76
CA GLU A 64 -37.49 -6.78 -40.88
C GLU A 64 -38.15 -5.39 -40.81
N GLY A 65 -37.79 -4.50 -41.75
CA GLY A 65 -38.28 -3.13 -41.83
C GLY A 65 -37.49 -2.06 -41.09
N HIS A 66 -36.41 -2.38 -40.34
CA HIS A 66 -35.61 -1.40 -39.58
C HIS A 66 -34.12 -1.74 -39.65
N LYS A 67 -33.30 -0.70 -39.76
CA LYS A 67 -31.83 -0.83 -39.73
C LYS A 67 -31.26 -0.58 -38.34
N LYS A 68 -30.10 -1.19 -38.08
CA LYS A 68 -29.31 -0.87 -36.88
C LYS A 68 -29.05 0.62 -36.80
N GLY A 69 -29.30 1.22 -35.62
CA GLY A 69 -29.11 2.64 -35.35
C GLY A 69 -30.33 3.54 -35.63
N GLU A 70 -31.39 3.01 -36.26
CA GLU A 70 -32.67 3.75 -36.36
C GLU A 70 -33.34 3.88 -35.00
N LEU A 71 -34.01 5.02 -34.79
CA LEU A 71 -34.80 5.25 -33.57
C LEU A 71 -36.00 4.31 -33.53
N LYS A 72 -36.23 3.72 -32.36
CA LYS A 72 -37.45 2.98 -32.09
C LYS A 72 -38.60 3.94 -31.86
N PRO A 73 -39.84 3.57 -32.21
CA PRO A 73 -41.01 4.32 -31.80
C PRO A 73 -41.10 4.47 -30.29
N GLN A 74 -41.61 5.61 -29.84
CA GLN A 74 -41.81 5.85 -28.40
C GLN A 74 -42.60 4.71 -27.79
N HIS A 75 -42.07 4.18 -26.68
CA HIS A 75 -42.65 3.06 -25.97
C HIS A 75 -42.51 3.22 -24.48
N ILE A 76 -43.51 2.75 -23.75
CA ILE A 76 -43.53 2.78 -22.30
C ILE A 76 -42.90 1.49 -21.73
N HIS A 77 -42.13 1.65 -20.70
CA HIS A 77 -41.78 0.60 -19.76
C HIS A 77 -42.42 0.89 -18.41
N MET A 78 -43.39 0.09 -18.02
CA MET A 78 -44.12 0.25 -16.76
C MET A 78 -43.92 -0.99 -15.89
N LEU A 79 -43.42 -0.79 -14.69
CA LEU A 79 -43.22 -1.84 -13.70
C LEU A 79 -44.31 -1.76 -12.63
N LEU A 80 -44.92 -2.90 -12.33
CA LEU A 80 -45.89 -3.04 -11.24
C LEU A 80 -45.42 -4.12 -10.27
N LYS A 81 -45.46 -3.80 -8.99
CA LYS A 81 -45.20 -4.74 -7.89
C LYS A 81 -46.46 -4.82 -7.02
N PHE A 82 -46.96 -6.01 -6.86
CA PHE A 82 -48.16 -6.28 -6.07
C PHE A 82 -47.85 -6.48 -4.59
N GLN A 83 -48.83 -6.39 -3.72
CA GLN A 83 -48.69 -6.73 -2.31
C GLN A 83 -48.23 -8.19 -2.17
N ASP A 84 -47.45 -8.48 -1.12
CA ASP A 84 -46.76 -9.76 -0.99
C ASP A 84 -47.71 -10.97 -0.89
N ASP A 85 -48.90 -10.74 -0.35
CA ASP A 85 -49.98 -11.70 -0.19
C ASP A 85 -51.03 -11.72 -1.34
N GLN A 86 -50.90 -10.82 -2.34
CA GLN A 86 -51.86 -10.64 -3.43
C GLN A 86 -51.23 -10.77 -4.81
N PRO A 87 -50.57 -11.92 -5.16
CA PRO A 87 -50.05 -12.14 -6.50
C PRO A 87 -51.22 -12.14 -7.52
N GLN A 88 -50.98 -11.58 -8.71
CA GLN A 88 -52.00 -11.42 -9.74
C GLN A 88 -51.75 -12.34 -10.93
N HIS A 89 -52.86 -12.73 -11.62
CA HIS A 89 -52.74 -13.41 -12.91
C HIS A 89 -52.51 -12.39 -14.04
N ILE A 90 -51.60 -12.70 -14.98
CA ILE A 90 -51.33 -11.84 -16.15
C ILE A 90 -52.62 -11.51 -16.92
N LYS A 91 -53.54 -12.46 -17.03
CA LYS A 91 -54.84 -12.24 -17.64
C LYS A 91 -55.63 -11.13 -16.99
N ASN A 92 -55.65 -11.06 -15.65
CA ASN A 92 -56.37 -10.02 -14.91
C ASN A 92 -55.69 -8.65 -15.13
N ILE A 93 -54.36 -8.61 -15.12
CA ILE A 93 -53.61 -7.38 -15.37
C ILE A 93 -53.91 -6.86 -16.79
N ALA A 94 -53.89 -7.74 -17.80
CA ALA A 94 -54.24 -7.40 -19.17
C ALA A 94 -55.65 -6.82 -19.30
N GLN A 95 -56.61 -7.38 -18.55
CA GLN A 95 -57.98 -6.85 -18.49
C GLN A 95 -58.07 -5.48 -17.81
N TRP A 96 -57.31 -5.23 -16.75
CA TRP A 96 -57.32 -3.93 -16.06
C TRP A 96 -56.86 -2.79 -16.96
N PHE A 97 -55.81 -3.03 -17.77
CA PHE A 97 -55.19 -2.04 -18.65
C PHE A 97 -55.75 -2.08 -20.08
N GLU A 98 -56.71 -2.98 -20.37
CA GLU A 98 -57.29 -3.19 -21.71
C GLU A 98 -56.25 -3.46 -22.81
N ILE A 99 -55.16 -4.18 -22.46
CA ILE A 99 -54.05 -4.48 -23.35
C ILE A 99 -53.90 -5.98 -23.62
N PRO A 100 -53.29 -6.37 -24.75
CA PRO A 100 -52.95 -7.77 -25.01
C PRO A 100 -52.00 -8.36 -23.97
N GLN A 101 -52.18 -9.64 -23.61
CA GLN A 101 -51.36 -10.31 -22.61
C GLN A 101 -49.84 -10.38 -22.99
N ASN A 102 -49.54 -10.36 -24.27
CA ASN A 102 -48.15 -10.40 -24.78
C ASN A 102 -47.39 -9.09 -24.51
N PHE A 103 -48.06 -8.01 -24.10
CA PHE A 103 -47.43 -6.75 -23.66
C PHE A 103 -46.95 -6.84 -22.21
N ILE A 104 -47.39 -7.87 -21.48
CA ILE A 104 -47.08 -8.05 -20.06
C ILE A 104 -46.10 -9.20 -19.91
N SER A 105 -44.96 -8.93 -19.34
CA SER A 105 -43.93 -9.92 -19.04
C SER A 105 -43.64 -10.04 -17.57
N LYS A 106 -43.34 -11.26 -17.12
CA LYS A 106 -42.81 -11.46 -15.78
C LYS A 106 -41.38 -10.90 -15.71
N ILE A 107 -41.11 -10.06 -14.72
CA ILE A 107 -39.77 -9.53 -14.49
C ILE A 107 -38.77 -10.70 -14.26
N LYS A 108 -37.76 -10.78 -15.11
CA LYS A 108 -36.68 -11.74 -14.99
C LYS A 108 -35.59 -11.14 -14.05
N GLY A 109 -35.45 -11.69 -12.86
CA GLY A 109 -34.49 -11.20 -11.88
C GLY A 109 -35.12 -10.40 -10.75
N SER A 110 -34.40 -9.48 -10.17
CA SER A 110 -34.88 -8.70 -9.03
C SER A 110 -35.65 -7.45 -9.46
N TRP A 111 -36.58 -6.99 -8.60
CA TRP A 111 -37.27 -5.72 -8.77
C TRP A 111 -36.33 -4.54 -8.98
N LYS A 112 -35.24 -4.49 -8.16
CA LYS A 112 -34.21 -3.44 -8.29
C LYS A 112 -33.54 -3.45 -9.65
N ALA A 113 -33.19 -4.62 -10.18
CA ALA A 113 -32.57 -4.72 -11.50
C ALA A 113 -33.49 -4.22 -12.61
N ALA A 114 -34.79 -4.49 -12.52
CA ALA A 114 -35.78 -3.97 -13.45
C ALA A 114 -35.92 -2.43 -13.34
N CYS A 115 -35.93 -1.89 -12.11
CA CYS A 115 -35.91 -0.44 -11.92
C CYS A 115 -34.66 0.21 -12.54
N LEU A 116 -33.46 -0.37 -12.34
CA LEU A 116 -32.23 0.13 -12.95
C LEU A 116 -32.28 0.12 -14.49
N TYR A 117 -33.02 -0.82 -15.08
CA TYR A 117 -33.18 -0.90 -16.52
C TYR A 117 -34.09 0.23 -17.07
N GLN A 118 -34.98 0.81 -16.25
CA GLN A 118 -35.83 1.93 -16.69
C GLN A 118 -35.00 3.12 -17.19
N VAL A 119 -33.89 3.39 -16.57
CA VAL A 119 -32.93 4.45 -16.97
C VAL A 119 -31.70 3.91 -17.70
N HIS A 120 -31.68 2.62 -18.03
CA HIS A 120 -30.54 1.89 -18.62
C HIS A 120 -29.27 1.89 -17.80
N TYR A 121 -29.33 2.12 -16.48
CA TYR A 121 -28.17 2.15 -15.59
C TYR A 121 -27.30 0.89 -15.68
N ASN A 122 -27.92 -0.30 -15.90
CA ASN A 122 -27.26 -1.58 -16.05
C ASN A 122 -26.98 -1.95 -17.54
N SER A 123 -27.15 -1.02 -18.47
CA SER A 123 -26.93 -1.18 -19.91
C SER A 123 -26.25 0.08 -20.46
N PRO A 124 -24.94 0.29 -20.14
CA PRO A 124 -24.23 1.53 -20.45
C PRO A 124 -24.07 1.78 -21.97
N GLU A 125 -24.27 0.76 -22.78
CA GLU A 125 -24.28 0.87 -24.25
C GLU A 125 -25.51 1.53 -24.82
N LYS A 126 -26.59 1.67 -24.00
CA LYS A 126 -27.83 2.29 -24.39
C LYS A 126 -27.88 3.77 -23.99
N TYR A 127 -28.83 4.51 -24.54
CA TYR A 127 -29.10 5.88 -24.11
C TYR A 127 -29.46 5.88 -22.62
N GLN A 128 -28.77 6.72 -21.84
CA GLN A 128 -28.99 6.86 -20.38
C GLN A 128 -30.07 7.92 -20.12
N TYR A 129 -31.21 7.49 -19.60
CA TYR A 129 -32.29 8.40 -19.22
C TYR A 129 -32.04 9.00 -17.84
N ASN A 130 -32.60 10.21 -17.61
CA ASN A 130 -32.51 10.82 -16.29
C ASN A 130 -33.53 10.18 -15.32
N VAL A 131 -33.16 10.16 -14.04
CA VAL A 131 -34.08 9.69 -12.98
C VAL A 131 -35.32 10.53 -12.92
N SER A 132 -35.26 11.82 -13.25
CA SER A 132 -36.41 12.75 -13.35
C SER A 132 -37.43 12.35 -14.41
N ASP A 133 -37.04 11.53 -15.41
CA ASP A 133 -37.92 11.06 -16.47
C ASP A 133 -38.78 9.87 -16.01
N VAL A 134 -38.48 9.33 -14.83
CA VAL A 134 -39.22 8.21 -14.23
C VAL A 134 -40.30 8.72 -13.31
N THR A 135 -41.54 8.33 -13.55
CA THR A 135 -42.65 8.53 -12.60
C THR A 135 -42.77 7.31 -11.70
N SER A 136 -42.80 7.49 -10.38
CA SER A 136 -42.89 6.41 -9.40
C SER A 136 -43.68 6.82 -8.15
N ASN A 137 -44.24 5.85 -7.42
CA ASN A 137 -44.83 6.05 -6.11
C ASN A 137 -43.89 5.75 -4.93
N PHE A 138 -42.60 5.60 -5.22
CA PHE A 138 -41.56 5.36 -4.22
C PHE A 138 -40.31 6.17 -4.58
N ASP A 139 -39.35 6.26 -3.65
CA ASP A 139 -38.08 6.91 -3.91
C ASP A 139 -37.21 6.08 -4.90
N PHE A 140 -37.33 6.46 -6.19
CA PHE A 140 -36.59 5.80 -7.26
C PHE A 140 -35.08 6.16 -7.21
N GLN A 141 -34.74 7.40 -6.80
CA GLN A 141 -33.38 7.85 -6.67
C GLN A 141 -32.58 6.98 -5.68
N ALA A 142 -33.21 6.59 -4.56
CA ALA A 142 -32.57 5.72 -3.58
C ALA A 142 -32.12 4.36 -4.15
N ILE A 143 -32.83 3.85 -5.19
CA ILE A 143 -32.42 2.60 -5.87
C ILE A 143 -31.14 2.82 -6.68
N ILE A 144 -31.03 3.95 -7.35
CA ILE A 144 -29.83 4.32 -8.13
C ILE A 144 -28.64 4.55 -7.20
N ASP A 145 -28.82 5.28 -6.11
CA ASP A 145 -27.79 5.57 -5.12
C ASP A 145 -27.24 4.27 -4.50
N GLU A 146 -28.14 3.35 -4.13
CA GLU A 146 -27.72 2.04 -3.61
C GLU A 146 -26.91 1.22 -4.65
N ALA A 147 -27.30 1.28 -5.91
CA ALA A 147 -26.59 0.59 -6.99
C ALA A 147 -25.22 1.21 -7.21
N HIS A 148 -25.12 2.54 -7.19
CA HIS A 148 -23.86 3.28 -7.32
C HIS A 148 -22.91 2.95 -6.16
N ASP A 149 -23.38 3.02 -4.91
CA ASP A 149 -22.60 2.67 -3.73
C ASP A 149 -22.05 1.23 -3.79
N LYS A 150 -22.88 0.31 -4.29
CA LYS A 150 -22.51 -1.09 -4.42
C LYS A 150 -21.45 -1.30 -5.49
N ALA A 151 -21.56 -0.62 -6.62
CA ALA A 151 -20.56 -0.64 -7.69
C ALA A 151 -19.24 -0.03 -7.22
N GLU A 152 -19.27 1.08 -6.47
CA GLU A 152 -18.07 1.71 -5.93
C GLU A 152 -17.37 0.83 -4.89
N LYS A 153 -18.12 0.21 -3.97
CA LYS A 153 -17.55 -0.76 -3.02
C LYS A 153 -16.88 -1.93 -3.72
N HIS A 154 -17.49 -2.44 -4.80
CA HIS A 154 -16.90 -3.52 -5.60
C HIS A 154 -15.61 -3.08 -6.29
N ARG A 155 -15.59 -1.87 -6.88
CA ARG A 155 -14.40 -1.29 -7.53
C ARG A 155 -13.25 -1.12 -6.52
N LYS A 156 -13.53 -0.54 -5.34
CA LYS A 156 -12.54 -0.37 -4.27
C LYS A 156 -11.97 -1.72 -3.79
N ARG A 157 -12.81 -2.74 -3.70
CA ARG A 157 -12.35 -4.09 -3.32
C ARG A 157 -11.46 -4.71 -4.39
N SER A 158 -11.81 -4.60 -5.65
CA SER A 158 -11.01 -5.10 -6.79
C SER A 158 -9.66 -4.41 -6.88
N GLU A 159 -9.60 -3.10 -6.59
CA GLU A 159 -8.36 -2.33 -6.54
C GLU A 159 -7.41 -2.85 -5.44
N VAL A 160 -7.93 -3.08 -4.22
CA VAL A 160 -7.14 -3.65 -3.12
C VAL A 160 -6.66 -5.06 -3.46
N ASP A 161 -7.50 -5.88 -4.08
CA ASP A 161 -7.14 -7.25 -4.49
C ASP A 161 -5.96 -7.24 -5.48
N SER A 162 -5.92 -6.28 -6.41
CA SER A 162 -4.79 -6.10 -7.33
C SER A 162 -3.47 -5.80 -6.60
N TYR A 163 -3.49 -4.93 -5.58
CA TYR A 163 -2.28 -4.68 -4.76
C TYR A 163 -1.86 -5.91 -3.96
N ILE A 164 -2.82 -6.69 -3.44
CA ILE A 164 -2.53 -7.95 -2.74
C ILE A 164 -1.83 -8.94 -3.68
N GLU A 165 -2.29 -9.08 -4.93
CA GLU A 165 -1.63 -9.92 -5.94
C GLU A 165 -0.19 -9.47 -6.20
N ARG A 166 0.05 -8.15 -6.34
CA ARG A 166 1.40 -7.59 -6.50
C ARG A 166 2.30 -7.82 -5.27
N ILE A 167 1.75 -7.84 -4.07
CA ILE A 167 2.50 -8.22 -2.85
C ILE A 167 2.84 -9.72 -2.89
N LEU A 168 1.89 -10.57 -3.23
CA LEU A 168 2.09 -12.02 -3.26
C LEU A 168 3.06 -12.45 -4.38
N SER A 169 3.08 -11.76 -5.52
CA SER A 169 4.09 -11.96 -6.59
C SER A 169 5.49 -11.48 -6.17
N GLY A 170 5.57 -10.49 -5.29
CA GLY A 170 6.80 -9.87 -4.81
C GLY A 170 7.20 -8.58 -5.55
N ASP A 171 6.31 -8.04 -6.38
CA ASP A 171 6.50 -6.76 -7.05
C ASP A 171 6.45 -5.62 -6.02
N ILE A 172 5.58 -5.75 -5.01
CA ILE A 172 5.55 -4.86 -3.85
C ILE A 172 6.15 -5.58 -2.66
N ARG A 173 7.17 -4.96 -2.06
CA ARG A 173 7.83 -5.41 -0.83
C ARG A 173 7.52 -4.44 0.32
N GLU A 174 7.87 -4.81 1.55
CA GLU A 174 7.57 -3.95 2.71
C GLU A 174 8.24 -2.57 2.62
N TYR A 175 9.46 -2.48 2.05
CA TYR A 175 10.21 -1.22 1.95
C TYR A 175 9.58 -0.19 0.98
N ASN A 176 8.92 -0.64 -0.08
CA ASN A 176 8.32 0.26 -1.09
C ASN A 176 6.80 0.36 -1.01
N LYS A 177 6.16 -0.29 -0.02
CA LYS A 177 4.69 -0.33 0.10
C LYS A 177 4.03 1.05 0.14
N THR A 178 4.67 2.02 0.79
CA THR A 178 4.15 3.40 0.92
C THR A 178 4.32 4.24 -0.35
N LEU A 179 5.19 3.80 -1.26
CA LEU A 179 5.38 4.43 -2.57
C LEU A 179 4.44 3.83 -3.62
N GLU A 180 4.17 2.53 -3.51
CA GLU A 180 3.40 1.76 -4.49
C GLU A 180 1.90 1.75 -4.22
N ILE A 181 1.48 1.81 -2.95
CA ILE A 181 0.09 1.72 -2.55
C ILE A 181 -0.36 3.07 -2.00
N PRO A 182 -1.49 3.63 -2.49
CA PRO A 182 -2.03 4.88 -1.97
C PRO A 182 -2.25 4.81 -0.45
N GLN A 183 -1.85 5.86 0.26
CA GLN A 183 -1.86 5.90 1.73
C GLN A 183 -3.24 5.58 2.33
N MET A 184 -4.32 6.09 1.73
CA MET A 184 -5.69 5.82 2.19
C MET A 184 -6.09 4.35 2.03
N LEU A 185 -5.60 3.66 0.98
CA LEU A 185 -5.81 2.21 0.83
C LEU A 185 -5.04 1.43 1.88
N LEU A 186 -3.81 1.84 2.20
CA LEU A 186 -3.01 1.23 3.27
C LEU A 186 -3.73 1.32 4.62
N VAL A 187 -4.19 2.52 5.00
CA VAL A 187 -4.90 2.74 6.27
C VAL A 187 -6.18 1.92 6.35
N ASN A 188 -7.01 1.99 5.32
CA ASN A 188 -8.33 1.34 5.31
C ASN A 188 -8.25 -0.19 5.22
N ASN A 189 -7.13 -0.74 4.70
CA ASN A 189 -6.96 -2.18 4.45
C ASN A 189 -5.73 -2.77 5.12
N GLN A 190 -5.20 -2.12 6.14
CA GLN A 190 -3.95 -2.48 6.81
C GLN A 190 -3.87 -3.98 7.15
N ARG A 191 -4.89 -4.54 7.80
CA ARG A 191 -4.90 -5.97 8.18
C ARG A 191 -4.77 -6.92 7.00
N ARG A 192 -5.42 -6.62 5.86
CA ARG A 192 -5.36 -7.46 4.66
C ARG A 192 -3.97 -7.40 4.02
N ILE A 193 -3.41 -6.20 3.95
CA ILE A 193 -2.09 -5.92 3.38
C ILE A 193 -1.00 -6.57 4.23
N ASP A 194 -1.03 -6.39 5.55
CA ASP A 194 -0.08 -7.02 6.48
C ASP A 194 -0.17 -8.55 6.43
N THR A 195 -1.37 -9.09 6.28
CA THR A 195 -1.58 -10.53 6.08
C THR A 195 -0.96 -11.03 4.78
N ALA A 196 -1.08 -10.26 3.69
CA ALA A 196 -0.46 -10.61 2.40
C ALA A 196 1.08 -10.64 2.51
N PHE A 197 1.71 -9.65 3.15
CA PHE A 197 3.16 -9.65 3.42
C PHE A 197 3.58 -10.83 4.29
N LYS A 198 2.81 -11.16 5.32
CA LYS A 198 3.07 -12.32 6.18
C LYS A 198 3.03 -13.62 5.37
N ILE A 199 1.99 -13.85 4.59
CA ILE A 199 1.84 -15.04 3.73
C ILE A 199 3.00 -15.11 2.73
N ARG A 200 3.37 -13.99 2.11
CA ARG A 200 4.53 -13.95 1.19
C ARG A 200 5.82 -14.34 1.90
N SER A 201 6.07 -13.81 3.09
CA SER A 201 7.24 -14.15 3.89
C SER A 201 7.28 -15.64 4.26
N GLU A 202 6.16 -16.21 4.68
CA GLU A 202 6.03 -17.64 4.97
C GLU A 202 6.26 -18.52 3.73
N PHE A 203 5.73 -18.10 2.59
CA PHE A 203 5.95 -18.77 1.30
C PHE A 203 7.43 -18.77 0.91
N LEU A 204 8.12 -17.63 1.03
CA LEU A 204 9.55 -17.53 0.74
C LEU A 204 10.38 -18.43 1.67
N GLN A 205 10.07 -18.45 2.97
CA GLN A 205 10.74 -19.31 3.92
C GLN A 205 10.56 -20.82 3.59
N ALA A 206 9.40 -21.20 3.10
CA ALA A 206 9.10 -22.59 2.74
C ALA A 206 9.72 -23.03 1.41
N THR A 207 9.80 -22.14 0.44
CA THR A 207 10.16 -22.47 -0.95
C THR A 207 11.57 -22.06 -1.35
N GLN A 208 12.09 -20.95 -0.83
CA GLN A 208 13.39 -20.42 -1.19
C GLN A 208 14.50 -21.07 -0.35
N LYS A 209 14.91 -22.26 -0.78
CA LYS A 209 16.02 -23.00 -0.13
C LYS A 209 17.40 -22.46 -0.48
N ASN A 210 17.55 -21.87 -1.66
CA ASN A 210 18.79 -21.34 -2.19
C ASN A 210 18.65 -19.85 -2.48
N ARG A 211 19.70 -19.08 -2.17
CA ARG A 211 19.81 -17.68 -2.56
C ARG A 211 21.15 -17.44 -3.27
N GLN A 212 21.26 -16.34 -4.01
CA GLN A 212 22.52 -15.89 -4.62
C GLN A 212 22.82 -14.49 -4.08
N THR A 213 23.32 -14.44 -2.85
CA THR A 213 23.67 -13.17 -2.22
C THR A 213 25.14 -12.86 -2.45
N GLU A 214 25.44 -11.70 -3.01
CA GLU A 214 26.80 -11.16 -3.07
C GLU A 214 27.13 -10.50 -1.72
N CYS A 215 28.36 -10.68 -1.26
CA CYS A 215 28.84 -10.04 -0.04
C CYS A 215 30.13 -9.27 -0.31
N ILE A 216 30.13 -7.99 0.09
CA ILE A 216 31.25 -7.07 -0.03
C ILE A 216 31.70 -6.67 1.38
N TYR A 217 32.99 -6.79 1.65
CA TYR A 217 33.60 -6.32 2.89
C TYR A 217 34.48 -5.09 2.60
N ILE A 218 34.14 -3.95 3.20
CA ILE A 218 34.84 -2.68 3.02
C ILE A 218 35.50 -2.29 4.34
N CYS A 219 36.82 -2.14 4.37
CA CYS A 219 37.51 -1.68 5.54
C CYS A 219 38.42 -0.48 5.24
N GLY A 220 38.77 0.27 6.30
CA GLY A 220 39.65 1.42 6.21
C GLY A 220 39.44 2.42 7.34
N GLN A 221 40.31 3.40 7.44
CA GLN A 221 40.25 4.42 8.49
C GLN A 221 38.93 5.19 8.51
N SER A 222 38.62 5.78 9.65
CA SER A 222 37.45 6.67 9.75
C SER A 222 37.61 7.85 8.77
N GLY A 223 36.49 8.25 8.12
CA GLY A 223 36.50 9.37 7.19
C GLY A 223 37.11 9.09 5.82
N CYS A 224 37.42 7.84 5.43
CA CYS A 224 37.90 7.52 4.07
C CYS A 224 36.79 7.24 3.05
N GLY A 225 35.50 7.37 3.42
CA GLY A 225 34.36 7.26 2.47
C GLY A 225 33.75 5.87 2.34
N LYS A 226 33.96 4.95 3.29
CA LYS A 226 33.43 3.56 3.25
C LYS A 226 31.92 3.51 3.04
N THR A 227 31.17 4.21 3.87
CA THR A 227 29.70 4.25 3.80
C THR A 227 29.22 4.88 2.50
N THR A 228 29.90 5.93 2.03
CA THR A 228 29.60 6.58 0.74
C THR A 228 29.85 5.63 -0.43
N LEU A 229 30.96 4.89 -0.41
CA LEU A 229 31.24 3.86 -1.42
C LEU A 229 30.17 2.76 -1.41
N ALA A 230 29.77 2.29 -0.22
CA ALA A 230 28.72 1.27 -0.09
C ALA A 230 27.40 1.72 -0.72
N LYS A 231 26.97 2.97 -0.45
CA LYS A 231 25.79 3.58 -1.07
C LYS A 231 25.93 3.67 -2.60
N LYS A 232 27.06 4.22 -3.09
CA LYS A 232 27.31 4.34 -4.54
C LYS A 232 27.31 2.97 -5.25
N ILE A 233 27.78 1.90 -4.60
CA ILE A 233 27.70 0.53 -5.15
C ILE A 233 26.23 0.10 -5.27
N ALA A 234 25.40 0.30 -4.26
CA ALA A 234 23.99 -0.05 -4.30
C ALA A 234 23.24 0.78 -5.37
N ASP A 235 23.49 2.10 -5.42
CA ASP A 235 22.91 3.01 -6.39
C ASP A 235 23.30 2.64 -7.83
N SER A 236 24.56 2.28 -8.07
CA SER A 236 25.04 1.86 -9.40
C SER A 236 24.37 0.59 -9.92
N LYS A 237 23.86 -0.25 -9.01
CA LYS A 237 23.10 -1.46 -9.31
C LYS A 237 21.58 -1.21 -9.33
N ASN A 238 21.13 0.04 -9.13
CA ASN A 238 19.70 0.40 -8.95
C ASN A 238 19.03 -0.42 -7.84
N MET A 239 19.75 -0.70 -6.76
CA MET A 239 19.24 -1.46 -5.61
C MET A 239 18.86 -0.53 -4.48
N PRO A 240 17.56 -0.41 -4.12
CA PRO A 240 17.18 0.17 -2.85
C PRO A 240 17.90 -0.53 -1.70
N TYR A 241 18.35 0.24 -0.73
CA TYR A 241 19.15 -0.31 0.37
C TYR A 241 18.64 0.12 1.74
N PHE A 242 18.79 -0.76 2.71
CA PHE A 242 18.67 -0.47 4.13
C PHE A 242 20.06 -0.31 4.74
N ILE A 243 20.26 0.75 5.54
CA ILE A 243 21.49 0.96 6.29
C ILE A 243 21.24 0.63 7.75
N SER A 244 21.91 -0.38 8.24
CA SER A 244 21.98 -0.69 9.66
C SER A 244 23.16 -0.01 10.29
N SER A 245 22.98 0.70 11.41
CA SER A 245 24.05 1.38 12.14
C SER A 245 24.95 0.46 12.98
N GLY A 246 24.93 -0.85 12.72
CA GLY A 246 25.74 -1.80 13.47
C GLY A 246 25.44 -1.87 14.98
N SER A 247 24.23 -1.45 15.38
CA SER A 247 23.77 -1.51 16.77
C SER A 247 23.32 -2.92 17.17
N ASN A 248 22.86 -3.10 18.41
CA ASN A 248 22.49 -4.39 19.00
C ASN A 248 21.43 -5.20 18.21
N ASP A 249 20.74 -4.60 17.26
CA ASP A 249 19.83 -5.27 16.33
C ASP A 249 20.02 -4.77 14.91
N ILE A 250 20.86 -5.48 14.16
CA ILE A 250 21.20 -5.14 12.77
C ILE A 250 19.99 -5.16 11.86
N MET A 251 18.97 -5.95 12.18
CA MET A 251 17.78 -6.13 11.35
C MET A 251 16.62 -5.23 11.76
N ASP A 252 16.79 -4.40 12.79
CA ASP A 252 15.73 -3.46 13.19
C ASP A 252 15.51 -2.43 12.06
N GLY A 253 14.26 -2.31 11.61
CA GLY A 253 13.92 -1.47 10.45
C GLY A 253 14.11 -2.12 9.07
N TYR A 254 14.85 -3.22 8.91
CA TYR A 254 14.97 -3.90 7.63
C TYR A 254 13.58 -4.37 7.12
N SER A 255 13.23 -3.97 5.91
CA SER A 255 11.92 -4.18 5.29
C SER A 255 12.02 -4.90 3.93
N GLN A 256 12.95 -5.85 3.81
CA GLN A 256 13.22 -6.66 2.61
C GLN A 256 13.81 -5.86 1.44
N GLU A 257 14.58 -4.84 1.73
CA GLU A 257 15.38 -4.15 0.73
C GLU A 257 16.34 -5.13 0.03
N PRO A 258 16.57 -4.97 -1.28
CA PRO A 258 17.47 -5.86 -2.03
C PRO A 258 18.94 -5.69 -1.64
N CYS A 259 19.33 -4.60 -1.01
CA CYS A 259 20.68 -4.39 -0.47
C CYS A 259 20.63 -4.08 1.03
N LEU A 260 21.46 -4.78 1.81
CA LEU A 260 21.71 -4.50 3.23
C LEU A 260 23.12 -3.95 3.41
N ILE A 261 23.24 -2.72 3.89
CA ILE A 261 24.49 -2.11 4.28
C ILE A 261 24.60 -2.15 5.81
N VAL A 262 25.53 -2.91 6.35
CA VAL A 262 25.84 -2.92 7.79
C VAL A 262 27.00 -1.98 8.01
N ASP A 263 26.68 -0.77 8.48
CA ASP A 263 27.66 0.30 8.62
C ASP A 263 28.39 0.26 9.97
N ASP A 264 29.69 0.45 9.91
CA ASP A 264 30.61 0.42 11.06
C ASP A 264 30.41 -0.79 11.98
N ILE A 265 30.30 -1.99 11.36
CA ILE A 265 30.12 -3.24 12.13
C ILE A 265 31.31 -3.45 13.08
N ARG A 266 30.98 -3.71 14.35
CA ARG A 266 31.95 -3.99 15.40
C ARG A 266 31.89 -5.46 15.85
N PRO A 267 33.03 -5.98 16.34
CA PRO A 267 33.12 -7.38 16.79
C PRO A 267 32.04 -7.83 17.79
N SER A 268 31.56 -6.93 18.63
CA SER A 268 30.60 -7.24 19.71
C SER A 268 29.15 -7.35 19.28
N VAL A 269 28.82 -7.02 18.01
CA VAL A 269 27.42 -6.86 17.55
C VAL A 269 26.76 -8.18 17.19
N LEU A 270 27.50 -9.08 16.53
CA LEU A 270 27.02 -10.40 16.14
C LEU A 270 28.04 -11.48 16.53
N GLY A 271 27.55 -12.61 17.05
CA GLY A 271 28.38 -13.82 17.14
C GLY A 271 28.78 -14.34 15.75
N LEU A 272 29.92 -15.07 15.66
CA LEU A 272 30.42 -15.60 14.39
C LEU A 272 29.37 -16.42 13.64
N SER A 273 28.70 -17.32 14.34
CA SER A 273 27.68 -18.19 13.74
C SER A 273 26.55 -17.40 13.07
N ASP A 274 26.04 -16.35 13.73
CA ASP A 274 24.97 -15.53 13.20
C ASP A 274 25.46 -14.67 12.03
N LEU A 275 26.70 -14.14 12.11
CA LEU A 275 27.35 -13.43 11.01
C LEU A 275 27.54 -14.36 9.79
N LEU A 276 28.07 -15.55 9.98
CA LEU A 276 28.29 -16.50 8.89
C LEU A 276 26.98 -16.96 8.24
N LYS A 277 25.89 -17.11 9.02
CA LYS A 277 24.55 -17.37 8.49
C LYS A 277 24.02 -16.21 7.68
N MET A 278 24.18 -14.99 8.18
CA MET A 278 23.75 -13.77 7.48
C MET A 278 24.45 -13.63 6.12
N LEU A 279 25.75 -13.93 6.07
CA LEU A 279 26.60 -13.80 4.88
C LEU A 279 26.60 -15.06 4.00
N ASP A 280 25.84 -16.09 4.32
CA ASP A 280 25.85 -17.30 3.49
C ASP A 280 25.25 -17.02 2.12
N PRO A 281 26.03 -17.20 1.02
CA PRO A 281 25.55 -16.85 -0.31
C PRO A 281 24.55 -17.84 -0.91
N LEU A 282 24.42 -19.03 -0.32
CA LEU A 282 23.64 -20.12 -0.89
C LEU A 282 22.40 -20.49 -0.07
N VAL A 283 22.47 -20.32 1.26
CA VAL A 283 21.38 -20.74 2.15
C VAL A 283 20.64 -19.53 2.66
N ALA A 284 19.37 -19.49 2.38
CA ALA A 284 18.49 -18.50 2.95
C ALA A 284 18.30 -18.79 4.45
N SER A 285 18.59 -17.82 5.30
CA SER A 285 18.48 -17.96 6.75
C SER A 285 17.67 -16.82 7.37
N SER A 286 17.00 -17.13 8.48
CA SER A 286 16.45 -16.10 9.34
C SER A 286 17.54 -15.56 10.26
N VAL A 287 17.65 -14.24 10.35
CA VAL A 287 18.56 -13.54 11.25
C VAL A 287 17.79 -13.12 12.50
N LYS A 288 18.42 -13.28 13.66
CA LYS A 288 17.85 -12.82 14.93
C LYS A 288 17.58 -11.33 14.90
N SER A 289 16.37 -10.94 15.32
CA SER A 289 15.98 -9.58 15.62
C SER A 289 15.21 -9.58 16.95
N ARG A 290 15.21 -8.45 17.65
CA ARG A 290 14.72 -8.32 19.04
C ARG A 290 13.35 -8.93 19.31
N TYR A 291 12.41 -8.76 18.37
CA TYR A 291 11.02 -9.16 18.55
C TYR A 291 10.59 -10.34 17.67
N LYS A 292 11.25 -10.54 16.55
CA LYS A 292 10.91 -11.59 15.59
C LYS A 292 12.08 -11.81 14.64
N ASN A 293 12.47 -13.07 14.44
CA ASN A 293 13.45 -13.40 13.42
C ASN A 293 12.99 -12.88 12.06
N LYS A 294 13.84 -12.12 11.38
CA LYS A 294 13.56 -11.60 10.04
C LYS A 294 14.21 -12.49 9.00
N TYR A 295 13.46 -12.76 7.96
CA TYR A 295 13.97 -13.46 6.78
C TYR A 295 14.77 -12.49 5.93
N LEU A 296 16.04 -12.81 5.72
CA LEU A 296 16.95 -11.98 4.91
C LEU A 296 16.74 -12.31 3.43
N ASN A 297 16.09 -11.42 2.71
CA ASN A 297 15.81 -11.53 1.28
C ASN A 297 16.49 -10.41 0.50
N CYS A 298 17.82 -10.29 0.69
CA CYS A 298 18.65 -9.35 -0.06
C CYS A 298 19.60 -10.08 -1.02
N ASP A 299 19.87 -9.44 -2.13
CA ASP A 299 20.80 -9.92 -3.17
C ASP A 299 22.23 -9.43 -2.90
N LEU A 300 22.38 -8.35 -2.12
CA LEU A 300 23.65 -7.74 -1.79
C LEU A 300 23.73 -7.42 -0.29
N VAL A 301 24.83 -7.83 0.34
CA VAL A 301 25.20 -7.41 1.71
C VAL A 301 26.55 -6.69 1.66
N ILE A 302 26.61 -5.49 2.20
CA ILE A 302 27.85 -4.71 2.29
C ILE A 302 28.17 -4.48 3.77
N LEU A 303 29.32 -4.96 4.21
CA LEU A 303 29.83 -4.68 5.56
C LEU A 303 30.86 -3.56 5.48
N THR A 304 30.72 -2.52 6.30
CA THR A 304 31.75 -1.50 6.47
C THR A 304 32.33 -1.55 7.89
N THR A 305 33.63 -1.35 8.05
CA THR A 305 34.27 -1.33 9.35
C THR A 305 35.65 -0.65 9.25
N VAL A 306 36.24 -0.30 10.39
CA VAL A 306 37.62 0.20 10.46
C VAL A 306 38.66 -0.92 10.44
N LEU A 307 38.25 -2.15 10.75
CA LEU A 307 39.15 -3.30 10.94
C LEU A 307 39.32 -4.07 9.62
N ASP A 308 40.57 -4.46 9.30
CA ASP A 308 40.79 -5.46 8.26
C ASP A 308 40.16 -6.81 8.66
N ILE A 309 39.88 -7.66 7.67
CA ILE A 309 39.13 -8.89 7.87
C ILE A 309 39.78 -9.88 8.85
N ASN A 310 41.14 -9.86 8.96
CA ASN A 310 41.84 -10.73 9.91
C ASN A 310 41.71 -10.19 11.33
N THR A 311 41.96 -8.89 11.50
CA THR A 311 41.81 -8.20 12.79
C THR A 311 40.34 -8.26 13.28
N PHE A 312 39.41 -8.06 12.38
CA PHE A 312 37.98 -8.21 12.70
C PHE A 312 37.66 -9.61 13.21
N TYR A 313 38.08 -10.65 12.48
CA TYR A 313 37.92 -12.04 12.89
C TYR A 313 38.52 -12.32 14.25
N ASN A 314 39.79 -11.93 14.49
CA ASN A 314 40.49 -12.18 15.75
C ASN A 314 39.87 -11.46 16.96
N ASN A 315 39.26 -10.29 16.74
CA ASN A 315 38.60 -9.52 17.80
C ASN A 315 37.17 -9.98 18.12
N VAL A 316 36.53 -10.62 17.15
CA VAL A 316 35.13 -11.16 17.36
C VAL A 316 35.19 -12.45 18.13
N PHE A 317 36.28 -13.23 18.01
CA PHE A 317 36.29 -14.64 18.39
C PHE A 317 37.47 -14.95 19.29
N SER A 318 37.20 -14.99 20.58
CA SER A 318 38.13 -15.51 21.59
C SER A 318 38.27 -17.04 21.55
N GLU A 319 37.29 -17.73 20.99
CA GLU A 319 37.26 -19.18 20.76
C GLU A 319 37.17 -19.44 19.26
N HIS A 320 38.27 -19.99 18.68
CA HIS A 320 38.41 -20.20 17.23
C HIS A 320 37.73 -21.48 16.74
N ASP A 321 36.46 -21.66 17.00
CA ASP A 321 35.70 -22.85 16.57
C ASP A 321 35.54 -22.95 15.05
N GLU A 322 35.58 -21.83 14.34
CA GLU A 322 35.42 -21.76 12.88
C GLU A 322 36.65 -21.08 12.23
N PRO A 323 37.26 -21.67 11.20
CA PRO A 323 38.41 -21.06 10.53
C PRO A 323 38.05 -19.74 9.82
N ILE A 324 38.94 -18.75 9.84
CA ILE A 324 38.77 -17.45 9.17
C ILE A 324 38.38 -17.55 7.70
N ILE A 325 38.76 -18.65 7.06
CA ILE A 325 38.42 -18.92 5.66
C ILE A 325 36.92 -18.96 5.41
N GLN A 326 36.14 -19.30 6.45
CA GLN A 326 34.65 -19.32 6.38
C GLN A 326 34.10 -17.92 6.19
N LEU A 327 34.69 -16.90 6.82
CA LEU A 327 34.31 -15.50 6.62
C LEU A 327 34.80 -14.99 5.27
N LYS A 328 36.08 -15.23 4.95
CA LYS A 328 36.71 -14.75 3.70
C LYS A 328 35.99 -15.25 2.45
N ARG A 329 35.66 -16.54 2.40
CA ARG A 329 34.97 -17.12 1.22
C ARG A 329 33.55 -16.56 0.99
N ARG A 330 32.89 -16.08 2.05
CA ARG A 330 31.58 -15.44 1.97
C ARG A 330 31.69 -13.99 1.49
N CYS A 331 32.70 -13.27 1.98
CA CYS A 331 33.02 -11.91 1.53
C CYS A 331 33.86 -11.97 0.25
N ARG A 332 33.19 -12.33 -0.89
CA ARG A 332 33.88 -12.56 -2.16
C ARG A 332 34.69 -11.33 -2.61
N THR A 333 34.13 -10.14 -2.40
CA THR A 333 34.80 -8.86 -2.73
C THR A 333 35.31 -8.23 -1.44
N TYR A 334 36.61 -8.01 -1.38
CA TYR A 334 37.30 -7.36 -0.27
C TYR A 334 37.89 -6.03 -0.73
N ILE A 335 37.44 -4.95 -0.10
CA ILE A 335 37.83 -3.58 -0.41
C ILE A 335 38.52 -2.99 0.80
N ARG A 336 39.77 -2.56 0.64
CA ARG A 336 40.50 -1.75 1.61
C ARG A 336 40.58 -0.32 1.09
N MET A 337 40.32 0.66 1.95
CA MET A 337 40.33 2.07 1.59
C MET A 337 41.22 2.89 2.53
N ASP A 338 41.91 3.85 1.98
CA ASP A 338 42.46 4.99 2.68
C ASP A 338 42.01 6.30 2.02
N LYS A 339 42.53 7.45 2.42
CA LYS A 339 42.11 8.75 1.86
C LYS A 339 42.52 8.94 0.38
N GLN A 340 43.57 8.23 -0.08
CA GLN A 340 44.15 8.38 -1.41
C GLN A 340 43.72 7.26 -2.38
N ALA A 341 43.51 6.04 -1.87
CA ALA A 341 43.37 4.87 -2.73
C ALA A 341 42.31 3.87 -2.23
N ILE A 342 41.78 3.13 -3.18
CA ILE A 342 40.85 2.02 -2.98
C ILE A 342 41.50 0.77 -3.56
N TYR A 343 41.66 -0.25 -2.75
CA TYR A 343 42.29 -1.52 -3.09
C TYR A 343 41.22 -2.61 -3.13
N ILE A 344 40.95 -3.18 -4.31
CA ILE A 344 39.91 -4.18 -4.52
C ILE A 344 40.54 -5.54 -4.83
N SER A 345 40.19 -6.55 -4.05
CA SER A 345 40.59 -7.93 -4.20
C SER A 345 39.39 -8.87 -4.26
N LEU A 346 39.51 -9.95 -5.03
CA LEU A 346 38.51 -10.99 -5.14
C LEU A 346 38.97 -12.29 -4.52
N TRP A 347 38.09 -13.01 -3.86
CA TRP A 347 38.39 -14.32 -3.30
C TRP A 347 38.56 -15.36 -4.40
N ASP A 348 39.73 -15.98 -4.43
CA ASP A 348 40.03 -17.10 -5.31
C ASP A 348 39.80 -18.43 -4.56
N LYS A 349 38.87 -19.22 -5.06
CA LYS A 349 38.51 -20.52 -4.48
C LYS A 349 39.58 -21.57 -4.64
N LYS A 350 40.46 -21.46 -5.68
CA LYS A 350 41.51 -22.45 -5.94
C LYS A 350 42.70 -22.25 -5.00
N SER A 351 43.15 -21.02 -4.88
CA SER A 351 44.29 -20.67 -4.01
C SER A 351 43.87 -20.43 -2.56
N MET A 352 42.58 -20.36 -2.25
CA MET A 352 42.02 -20.10 -0.92
C MET A 352 42.56 -18.80 -0.31
N ARG A 353 42.71 -17.76 -1.13
CA ARG A 353 43.20 -16.43 -0.74
C ARG A 353 42.60 -15.34 -1.62
N TYR A 354 42.70 -14.10 -1.18
CA TYR A 354 42.33 -12.96 -2.03
C TYR A 354 43.40 -12.75 -3.11
N SER A 355 42.93 -12.30 -4.29
CA SER A 355 43.80 -11.89 -5.41
C SER A 355 44.68 -10.71 -5.02
N THR A 356 45.74 -10.46 -5.80
CA THR A 356 46.46 -9.18 -5.76
C THR A 356 45.47 -8.05 -5.95
N PRO A 357 45.50 -6.98 -5.13
CA PRO A 357 44.54 -5.90 -5.25
C PRO A 357 44.73 -5.08 -6.53
N VAL A 358 43.64 -4.74 -7.17
CA VAL A 358 43.60 -3.66 -8.17
C VAL A 358 43.41 -2.36 -7.42
N VAL A 359 44.19 -1.33 -7.79
CA VAL A 359 44.25 -0.06 -7.06
C VAL A 359 43.59 1.04 -7.90
N TYR A 360 42.69 1.80 -7.24
CA TYR A 360 42.03 2.96 -7.81
C TYR A 360 42.31 4.19 -6.94
N GLN A 361 42.28 5.38 -7.54
CA GLN A 361 42.30 6.62 -6.78
C GLN A 361 40.98 6.77 -6.01
N ASN A 362 41.05 7.24 -4.76
CA ASN A 362 39.86 7.46 -3.96
C ASN A 362 39.31 8.87 -4.22
N THR A 363 38.35 8.96 -5.14
CA THR A 363 37.62 10.19 -5.49
C THR A 363 36.25 10.28 -4.81
N ILE A 364 35.94 9.32 -3.94
CA ILE A 364 34.60 9.18 -3.34
C ILE A 364 34.18 10.40 -2.48
N LEU A 365 35.17 11.05 -1.87
CA LEU A 365 34.96 12.20 -0.98
C LEU A 365 35.14 13.56 -1.66
N GLU A 366 35.52 13.61 -2.93
CA GLU A 366 35.71 14.89 -3.64
C GLU A 366 34.44 15.76 -3.64
N GLU A 367 33.29 15.14 -3.65
CA GLU A 367 31.97 15.83 -3.58
C GLU A 367 31.66 16.38 -2.17
N TYR A 368 32.38 15.94 -1.13
CA TYR A 368 32.13 16.24 0.28
C TYR A 368 33.27 16.96 0.97
N ILE A 369 34.33 17.36 0.24
CA ILE A 369 35.40 18.12 0.82
C ILE A 369 34.88 19.52 1.17
N PRO A 370 34.72 19.88 2.48
CA PRO A 370 34.41 21.23 2.86
C PRO A 370 35.49 22.13 2.32
N LYS A 371 35.20 23.38 1.96
CA LYS A 371 36.23 24.37 1.60
C LYS A 371 37.38 24.27 2.61
N GLU A 372 38.58 24.02 2.13
CA GLU A 372 39.77 23.75 2.98
C GLU A 372 40.07 24.91 3.95
N ASN A 373 39.56 26.11 3.69
CA ASN A 373 39.70 27.27 4.56
C ASN A 373 38.34 27.76 4.98
N ILE A 374 37.91 27.36 6.16
CA ILE A 374 36.74 27.97 6.82
C ILE A 374 37.21 29.34 7.33
N THR A 375 36.66 30.42 6.79
CA THR A 375 36.93 31.77 7.28
C THR A 375 36.14 32.06 8.56
N SER A 376 36.60 33.05 9.34
CA SER A 376 35.83 33.51 10.51
C SER A 376 34.43 33.96 10.12
N GLU A 377 34.25 34.55 8.93
CA GLU A 377 32.93 34.93 8.39
C GLU A 377 32.05 33.73 8.10
N ASP A 378 32.60 32.63 7.56
CA ASP A 378 31.86 31.37 7.34
C ASP A 378 31.37 30.79 8.69
N VAL A 379 32.19 30.84 9.74
CA VAL A 379 31.84 30.37 11.08
C VAL A 379 30.75 31.26 11.67
N HIS A 380 30.90 32.58 11.64
CA HIS A 380 29.91 33.50 12.16
C HIS A 380 28.57 33.40 11.44
N SER A 381 28.59 33.34 10.10
CA SER A 381 27.40 33.14 9.30
C SER A 381 26.70 31.82 9.62
N HIS A 382 27.46 30.74 9.78
CA HIS A 382 26.91 29.42 10.13
C HIS A 382 26.29 29.42 11.54
N ILE A 383 26.99 30.01 12.51
CA ILE A 383 26.51 30.11 13.89
C ILE A 383 25.26 30.99 13.97
N ALA A 384 25.27 32.15 13.31
CA ALA A 384 24.09 33.04 13.27
C ALA A 384 22.85 32.37 12.66
N ASN A 385 23.05 31.53 11.64
CA ASN A 385 21.95 30.73 11.08
C ASN A 385 21.49 29.58 11.97
N LEU A 386 22.41 28.93 12.71
CA LEU A 386 22.11 27.78 13.53
C LEU A 386 21.48 28.17 14.89
N ILE A 387 22.01 29.25 15.51
CA ILE A 387 21.61 29.74 16.83
C ILE A 387 21.45 31.26 16.79
N PRO A 388 20.41 31.79 16.12
CA PRO A 388 20.22 33.22 15.89
C PRO A 388 19.97 34.07 17.18
N PHE A 389 19.81 33.41 18.32
CA PHE A 389 19.60 34.05 19.62
C PHE A 389 20.89 34.24 20.42
N LEU A 390 22.06 33.81 19.90
CA LEU A 390 23.37 34.11 20.49
C LEU A 390 24.01 35.28 19.78
N GLU A 391 24.28 36.37 20.51
CA GLU A 391 25.09 37.48 20.03
C GLU A 391 26.58 37.18 20.27
N PRO A 392 27.47 37.35 19.28
CA PRO A 392 28.89 37.16 19.50
C PRO A 392 29.41 38.25 20.45
N ASP A 393 30.12 37.88 21.51
CA ASP A 393 30.86 38.82 22.30
C ASP A 393 31.91 39.51 21.45
N ASN A 394 31.96 40.85 21.50
CA ASN A 394 32.89 41.67 20.74
C ASN A 394 34.33 41.65 21.25
N GLU A 395 34.78 40.59 21.89
CA GLU A 395 36.17 40.45 22.30
C GLU A 395 36.99 39.83 21.16
N GLU A 396 38.04 40.51 20.73
CA GLU A 396 39.00 40.08 19.75
C GLU A 396 39.48 38.62 20.00
N ILE A 397 39.22 37.72 19.04
CA ILE A 397 39.72 36.35 19.08
C ILE A 397 41.23 36.43 18.89
N ILE A 398 42.01 36.34 19.96
CA ILE A 398 43.44 36.16 19.90
C ILE A 398 43.69 34.73 19.35
N GLU A 399 44.21 34.68 18.12
CA GLU A 399 44.73 33.44 17.52
C GLU A 399 45.88 32.90 18.40
N THR A 400 45.58 31.96 19.26
CA THR A 400 46.60 31.10 19.87
C THR A 400 46.21 29.65 19.69
N GLY A 401 47.04 28.94 18.91
CA GLY A 401 46.90 27.52 18.59
C GLY A 401 47.09 26.57 19.80
N SER A 402 46.35 26.77 20.85
CA SER A 402 46.12 25.76 21.88
C SER A 402 44.84 26.10 22.67
N PHE A 403 43.90 25.17 22.65
CA PHE A 403 42.72 25.22 23.52
C PHE A 403 43.16 25.22 24.98
N ARG A 404 43.28 26.37 25.62
CA ARG A 404 43.20 26.52 27.07
C ARG A 404 41.80 26.98 27.43
N LEU A 405 41.04 26.07 28.06
CA LEU A 405 39.88 26.45 28.84
C LEU A 405 40.27 27.47 29.90
N GLN A 406 40.12 28.76 29.63
CA GLN A 406 40.15 29.77 30.71
C GLN A 406 38.83 29.70 31.45
N ARG A 407 38.93 29.40 32.74
CA ARG A 407 37.82 29.56 33.69
C ARG A 407 37.38 31.03 33.69
N ALA A 408 36.10 31.27 33.43
CA ALA A 408 35.48 32.55 33.64
C ALA A 408 35.80 33.04 35.07
N THR A 409 36.48 34.18 35.18
CA THR A 409 36.69 34.90 36.45
C THR A 409 35.40 35.61 36.78
N HIS A 410 34.90 35.31 37.94
CA HIS A 410 33.81 35.84 38.72
C HIS A 410 33.19 37.16 38.24
N ALA A 411 31.97 37.10 37.72
CA ALA A 411 30.95 38.08 37.95
C ALA A 411 30.10 37.57 39.14
N GLU A 412 29.73 38.47 40.03
CA GLU A 412 29.08 38.21 41.30
C GLU A 412 27.86 37.29 41.20
N THR A 413 27.92 36.21 41.94
CA THR A 413 26.86 35.23 42.04
C THR A 413 25.69 35.77 42.83
N GLU A 414 24.56 36.03 42.20
CA GLU A 414 23.29 35.92 42.90
C GLU A 414 23.03 34.44 43.23
N PRO A 415 22.45 34.14 44.39
CA PRO A 415 22.36 32.76 44.86
C PRO A 415 21.41 31.95 43.99
N PHE A 416 21.94 30.85 43.48
CA PHE A 416 21.18 29.77 42.81
C PHE A 416 20.02 29.39 43.75
N ILE A 417 18.79 29.59 43.27
CA ILE A 417 17.60 29.03 43.91
C ILE A 417 17.72 27.53 43.79
N GLN A 418 17.88 26.84 44.90
CA GLN A 418 17.90 25.38 44.97
C GLN A 418 16.60 24.88 44.36
N SER A 419 16.74 24.00 43.37
CA SER A 419 15.64 23.18 42.85
C SER A 419 14.99 22.42 44.01
N PRO A 420 13.67 22.35 44.09
CA PRO A 420 12.98 21.63 45.16
C PRO A 420 13.45 20.17 45.16
N GLN A 421 13.87 19.70 46.32
CA GLN A 421 14.19 18.29 46.56
C GLN A 421 12.98 17.44 46.16
N ASN A 422 13.25 16.31 45.53
CA ASN A 422 12.29 15.25 45.21
C ASN A 422 11.49 14.91 46.48
N GLU A 423 10.27 15.42 46.59
CA GLU A 423 9.29 14.85 47.50
C GLU A 423 8.87 13.51 46.95
N THR A 424 9.28 12.44 47.60
CA THR A 424 8.74 11.09 47.37
C THR A 424 7.25 11.13 47.67
N ILE A 425 6.43 10.98 46.65
CA ILE A 425 4.97 10.81 46.82
C ILE A 425 4.77 9.57 47.66
N SER A 426 4.12 9.73 48.85
CA SER A 426 3.81 8.61 49.71
C SER A 426 2.85 7.65 49.04
N ASP A 427 2.97 6.34 49.32
CA ASP A 427 2.11 5.28 48.76
C ASP A 427 0.60 5.55 48.93
N GLU A 428 0.20 6.33 49.95
CA GLU A 428 -1.19 6.71 50.16
C GLU A 428 -1.70 7.72 49.12
N ALA A 429 -0.85 8.64 48.65
CA ALA A 429 -1.22 9.59 47.58
C ALA A 429 -1.34 8.90 46.22
N PHE A 430 -0.55 7.86 45.97
CA PHE A 430 -0.63 7.09 44.75
C PHE A 430 -1.90 6.20 44.68
N GLN A 431 -2.32 5.64 45.80
CA GLN A 431 -3.56 4.84 45.91
C GLN A 431 -4.83 5.72 45.74
N SER A 432 -4.81 6.99 46.13
CA SER A 432 -5.96 7.89 45.94
C SER A 432 -6.20 8.26 44.48
N LEU A 433 -5.16 8.28 43.62
CA LEU A 433 -5.24 8.58 42.22
C LEU A 433 -5.79 7.39 41.36
N ILE A 434 -5.66 6.17 41.88
CA ILE A 434 -6.16 4.97 41.18
C ILE A 434 -7.66 4.74 41.44
N ASN A 435 -8.17 5.17 42.61
CA ASN A 435 -9.55 4.96 43.02
C ASN A 435 -10.57 5.99 42.49
N ASN A 436 -10.15 7.03 41.81
CA ASN A 436 -11.03 8.06 41.20
C ASN A 436 -11.33 7.87 39.70
N LYS A 437 -11.09 6.66 39.17
CA LYS A 437 -11.55 6.28 37.83
C LYS A 437 -12.35 4.96 37.92
N LYS A 438 -13.56 5.09 38.43
CA LYS A 438 -14.66 4.15 38.12
C LYS A 438 -15.87 4.94 37.69
#